data_c95d746f540648e0319c2f016d2430cb
#
_entry.id   c95d746f540648e0319c2f016d2430cb
#
_cell.length_a   1.000
_cell.length_b   1.000
_cell.length_c   1.000
_cell.angle_alpha   90.00
_cell.angle_beta   90.00
_cell.angle_gamma   90.00
#
_symmetry.space_group_name_H-M   'P 1'
#
loop_
_entity.id
_entity.type
_entity.pdbx_description
1 polymer ?
#
loop_
_entity_poly.entity_id
_entity_poly.type
_entity_poly.pdbx_seq_one_letter_code
_entity_poly.pdbx_strand_id
1 'polypeptide(L)'
;MCGIIGIVGSPSTQVATSVYDGLIVLQHRGQDAAGIVTSDSENICHRRANGLVRDVFLDRHMKRLEGSMGIGHVRYPTAGSSSSDEAQPFYTNTPFGVSLAHNGNLNNTPDIISGLLEYDHRRINTSSDSEALLNLFAAEIQRSVNGRPGGMAALNEEDIFRAVERTHLRAEGSYSVVCLITGWGVVAFRDPHGIRPLFLGKREVDGFTERLVSSESVVCQSIGFENDRDISPGEAVIVRMDGEIHAKNCHSDVNHTPCVFEHVYFARPDSVIDGISVHQARLNMGTKLAQKILREWPDHDIDVVIPVPDSGRISAIQLAKELDIDY
;
A
#
# COMPACT_ATOMS: atom_id res chain seq x y z
N MET A 1 8.43 -4.57 -5.49
CA MET A 1 7.55 -4.29 -4.31
C MET A 1 7.25 -2.81 -4.31
N CYS A 2 6.00 -2.46 -4.16
CA CYS A 2 5.57 -1.06 -4.26
C CYS A 2 5.40 -0.41 -2.89
N GLY A 3 5.32 0.91 -2.85
CA GLY A 3 4.89 1.68 -1.68
C GLY A 3 3.59 2.39 -2.00
N ILE A 4 2.62 2.30 -1.10
CA ILE A 4 1.32 2.96 -1.19
C ILE A 4 1.05 3.83 0.02
N ILE A 5 0.32 4.91 -0.19
CA ILE A 5 -0.13 5.84 0.85
C ILE A 5 -1.52 6.37 0.51
N GLY A 6 -2.34 6.60 1.53
CA GLY A 6 -3.61 7.30 1.44
C GLY A 6 -3.79 8.23 2.63
N ILE A 7 -4.33 9.41 2.40
CA ILE A 7 -4.59 10.41 3.44
C ILE A 7 -6.00 10.98 3.27
N VAL A 8 -6.71 11.11 4.38
CA VAL A 8 -7.89 11.96 4.52
C VAL A 8 -7.55 13.05 5.53
N GLY A 9 -7.44 14.26 5.05
CA GLY A 9 -7.17 15.46 5.82
C GLY A 9 -8.44 16.23 6.16
N SER A 10 -8.31 17.25 7.00
CA SER A 10 -9.43 18.16 7.29
C SER A 10 -9.87 18.86 5.99
N PRO A 11 -11.10 19.36 5.90
CA PRO A 11 -11.59 20.06 4.71
C PRO A 11 -10.73 21.25 4.26
N SER A 12 -9.96 21.83 5.18
CA SER A 12 -9.02 22.94 4.92
C SER A 12 -7.62 22.48 4.54
N THR A 13 -7.29 21.18 4.72
CA THR A 13 -5.97 20.63 4.45
C THR A 13 -5.81 20.27 2.98
N GLN A 14 -4.70 20.72 2.36
CA GLN A 14 -4.27 20.25 1.04
C GLN A 14 -3.30 19.07 1.24
N VAL A 15 -3.77 17.84 1.00
CA VAL A 15 -3.01 16.63 1.36
C VAL A 15 -1.87 16.29 0.39
N ALA A 16 -1.80 16.93 -0.77
CA ALA A 16 -0.83 16.61 -1.81
C ALA A 16 0.62 16.62 -1.29
N THR A 17 1.00 17.61 -0.46
CA THR A 17 2.34 17.71 0.12
C THR A 17 2.61 16.55 1.08
N SER A 18 1.68 16.21 1.96
CA SER A 18 1.83 15.08 2.89
C SER A 18 1.92 13.74 2.15
N VAL A 19 1.15 13.56 1.06
CA VAL A 19 1.25 12.37 0.19
C VAL A 19 2.62 12.33 -0.49
N TYR A 20 3.10 13.44 -1.04
CA TYR A 20 4.42 13.55 -1.64
C TYR A 20 5.54 13.20 -0.65
N ASP A 21 5.53 13.79 0.54
CA ASP A 21 6.53 13.53 1.58
C ASP A 21 6.51 12.06 2.03
N GLY A 22 5.33 11.47 2.18
CA GLY A 22 5.16 10.05 2.46
C GLY A 22 5.72 9.15 1.35
N LEU A 23 5.53 9.52 0.08
CA LEU A 23 6.14 8.80 -1.05
C LEU A 23 7.67 8.94 -1.10
N ILE A 24 8.24 10.08 -0.70
CA ILE A 24 9.70 10.23 -0.53
C ILE A 24 10.21 9.25 0.54
N VAL A 25 9.52 9.10 1.66
CA VAL A 25 9.86 8.11 2.69
C VAL A 25 9.77 6.68 2.17
N LEU A 26 8.80 6.39 1.29
CA LEU A 26 8.58 5.08 0.67
C LEU A 26 9.40 4.85 -0.62
N GLN A 27 10.24 5.80 -1.06
CA GLN A 27 10.97 5.71 -2.34
C GLN A 27 11.85 4.46 -2.46
N HIS A 28 12.35 3.92 -1.35
CA HIS A 28 13.14 2.67 -1.32
C HIS A 28 12.33 1.45 -1.78
N ARG A 29 11.00 1.50 -1.72
CA ARG A 29 10.10 0.43 -2.17
C ARG A 29 9.85 0.45 -3.67
N GLY A 30 10.08 1.58 -4.35
CA GLY A 30 9.87 1.66 -5.79
C GLY A 30 10.50 2.91 -6.40
N GLN A 31 11.22 2.75 -7.54
CA GLN A 31 11.99 3.80 -8.20
C GLN A 31 11.69 3.92 -9.70
N ASP A 32 10.77 3.11 -10.22
CA ASP A 32 10.43 3.05 -11.65
C ASP A 32 9.42 4.14 -12.06
N ALA A 33 8.39 4.31 -11.26
CA ALA A 33 7.35 5.30 -11.50
C ALA A 33 6.75 5.79 -10.18
N ALA A 34 6.17 6.99 -10.20
CA ALA A 34 5.44 7.55 -9.08
C ALA A 34 4.13 8.19 -9.55
N GLY A 35 3.12 8.17 -8.68
CA GLY A 35 1.84 8.80 -8.96
C GLY A 35 1.12 9.27 -7.71
N ILE A 36 0.40 10.37 -7.84
CA ILE A 36 -0.50 10.93 -6.82
C ILE A 36 -1.84 11.23 -7.47
N VAL A 37 -2.89 10.88 -6.76
CA VAL A 37 -4.26 11.30 -7.04
C VAL A 37 -4.78 12.01 -5.81
N THR A 38 -5.40 13.18 -6.02
CA THR A 38 -6.10 13.92 -4.96
C THR A 38 -7.54 14.20 -5.37
N SER A 39 -8.39 14.42 -4.39
CA SER A 39 -9.79 14.77 -4.62
C SER A 39 -10.29 15.71 -3.54
N ASP A 40 -11.15 16.62 -3.97
CA ASP A 40 -12.09 17.33 -3.13
C ASP A 40 -13.47 16.63 -3.15
N SER A 41 -14.57 17.36 -2.90
CA SER A 41 -15.91 16.79 -2.93
C SER A 41 -16.43 16.47 -4.34
N GLU A 42 -15.86 17.05 -5.39
CA GLU A 42 -16.41 16.98 -6.76
C GLU A 42 -15.38 16.55 -7.80
N ASN A 43 -14.14 16.99 -7.63
CA ASN A 43 -13.10 16.86 -8.64
C ASN A 43 -12.02 15.84 -8.22
N ILE A 44 -11.40 15.29 -9.23
CA ILE A 44 -10.22 14.44 -9.08
C ILE A 44 -9.06 15.03 -9.87
N CYS A 45 -7.93 15.17 -9.22
CA CYS A 45 -6.69 15.61 -9.83
C CYS A 45 -5.68 14.45 -9.79
N HIS A 46 -4.94 14.24 -10.88
CA HIS A 46 -3.95 13.17 -10.90
C HIS A 46 -2.69 13.57 -11.65
N ARG A 47 -1.57 13.03 -11.18
CA ARG A 47 -0.28 13.06 -11.86
C ARG A 47 0.42 11.72 -11.63
N ARG A 48 0.87 11.08 -12.71
CA ARG A 48 1.70 9.88 -12.67
C ARG A 48 2.68 9.88 -13.84
N ALA A 49 3.89 9.39 -13.62
CA ALA A 49 4.91 9.23 -14.65
C ALA A 49 6.03 8.30 -14.18
N ASN A 50 6.88 7.85 -15.11
CA ASN A 50 8.12 7.16 -14.78
C ASN A 50 9.12 8.12 -14.14
N GLY A 51 9.90 7.64 -13.19
CA GLY A 51 10.93 8.36 -12.47
C GLY A 51 10.72 8.37 -10.95
N LEU A 52 11.67 8.95 -10.26
CA LEU A 52 11.60 9.15 -8.81
C LEU A 52 10.55 10.20 -8.44
N VAL A 53 10.04 10.15 -7.23
CA VAL A 53 9.02 11.09 -6.73
C VAL A 53 9.42 12.55 -7.01
N ARG A 54 10.65 12.94 -6.66
CA ARG A 54 11.16 14.30 -6.89
C ARG A 54 11.22 14.73 -8.36
N ASP A 55 11.37 13.75 -9.28
CA ASP A 55 11.49 14.03 -10.71
C ASP A 55 10.11 14.10 -11.38
N VAL A 56 9.14 13.34 -10.88
CA VAL A 56 7.75 13.30 -11.37
C VAL A 56 6.95 14.52 -10.92
N PHE A 57 7.16 14.97 -9.66
CA PHE A 57 6.37 16.03 -9.04
C PHE A 57 7.17 17.33 -8.90
N LEU A 58 7.08 18.18 -9.92
CA LEU A 58 7.58 19.54 -9.90
C LEU A 58 6.53 20.48 -9.31
N ASP A 59 6.92 21.67 -8.84
CA ASP A 59 6.05 22.68 -8.23
C ASP A 59 4.77 22.95 -9.04
N ARG A 60 4.90 23.04 -10.38
CA ARG A 60 3.74 23.23 -11.28
C ARG A 60 2.75 22.06 -11.25
N HIS A 61 3.20 20.86 -10.93
CA HIS A 61 2.36 19.67 -10.81
C HIS A 61 1.67 19.65 -9.44
N MET A 62 2.45 19.91 -8.37
CA MET A 62 1.92 19.96 -7.00
C MET A 62 0.80 20.98 -6.83
N LYS A 63 0.92 22.17 -7.45
CA LYS A 63 -0.11 23.21 -7.42
C LYS A 63 -1.44 22.80 -8.06
N ARG A 64 -1.48 21.72 -8.85
CA ARG A 64 -2.71 21.21 -9.50
C ARG A 64 -3.32 20.02 -8.76
N LEU A 65 -2.63 19.50 -7.76
CA LEU A 65 -3.11 18.39 -6.94
C LEU A 65 -3.84 18.96 -5.73
N GLU A 66 -5.06 19.47 -5.99
CA GLU A 66 -5.91 20.07 -4.97
C GLU A 66 -6.79 19.01 -4.31
N GLY A 67 -7.16 19.23 -3.04
CA GLY A 67 -8.11 18.40 -2.32
C GLY A 67 -7.62 17.94 -0.93
N SER A 68 -8.59 17.57 -0.11
CA SER A 68 -8.38 17.10 1.27
C SER A 68 -8.24 15.58 1.38
N MET A 69 -8.43 14.85 0.28
CA MET A 69 -8.15 13.41 0.20
C MET A 69 -7.11 13.14 -0.87
N GLY A 70 -6.25 12.15 -0.64
CA GLY A 70 -5.28 11.76 -1.66
C GLY A 70 -4.73 10.36 -1.45
N ILE A 71 -4.34 9.73 -2.56
CA ILE A 71 -3.60 8.48 -2.55
C ILE A 71 -2.35 8.59 -3.41
N GLY A 72 -1.32 7.83 -3.07
CA GLY A 72 -0.05 7.86 -3.78
C GLY A 72 0.58 6.47 -3.91
N HIS A 73 1.46 6.36 -4.90
CA HIS A 73 2.15 5.11 -5.24
C HIS A 73 3.57 5.37 -5.72
N VAL A 74 4.51 4.51 -5.29
CA VAL A 74 5.84 4.33 -5.89
C VAL A 74 5.97 2.91 -6.40
N ARG A 75 6.33 2.77 -7.69
CA ARG A 75 6.33 1.49 -8.40
C ARG A 75 7.69 0.83 -8.39
N TYR A 76 7.69 -0.47 -8.10
CA TYR A 76 8.76 -1.40 -8.42
C TYR A 76 8.21 -2.40 -9.45
N PRO A 77 8.81 -2.53 -10.65
CA PRO A 77 8.27 -3.42 -11.68
C PRO A 77 8.46 -4.88 -11.26
N THR A 78 7.35 -5.57 -10.98
CA THR A 78 7.32 -7.01 -10.65
C THR A 78 6.73 -7.82 -11.79
N ALA A 79 5.78 -7.26 -12.52
CA ALA A 79 5.13 -7.82 -13.69
C ALA A 79 4.78 -6.68 -14.66
N GLY A 80 4.59 -7.01 -15.94
CA GLY A 80 4.26 -6.04 -16.97
C GLY A 80 5.47 -5.34 -17.60
N SER A 81 5.22 -4.25 -18.30
CA SER A 81 6.23 -3.43 -18.98
C SER A 81 6.66 -2.24 -18.09
N SER A 82 7.80 -1.62 -18.41
CA SER A 82 8.21 -0.33 -17.82
C SER A 82 7.49 0.86 -18.48
N SER A 83 6.32 0.64 -19.09
CA SER A 83 5.53 1.70 -19.71
C SER A 83 4.96 2.65 -18.64
N SER A 84 4.91 3.94 -18.96
CA SER A 84 4.23 4.95 -18.14
C SER A 84 2.73 4.65 -17.94
N ASP A 85 2.13 3.84 -18.81
CA ASP A 85 0.73 3.45 -18.73
C ASP A 85 0.43 2.56 -17.52
N GLU A 86 1.45 1.87 -17.01
CA GLU A 86 1.36 1.04 -15.80
C GLU A 86 1.70 1.79 -14.51
N ALA A 87 2.00 3.09 -14.59
CA ALA A 87 2.16 3.92 -13.39
C ALA A 87 0.81 4.04 -12.65
N GLN A 88 0.87 3.86 -11.33
CA GLN A 88 -0.31 3.95 -10.46
C GLN A 88 -0.33 5.30 -9.72
N PRO A 89 -1.50 5.71 -9.16
CA PRO A 89 -2.80 5.03 -9.11
C PRO A 89 -3.50 4.93 -10.46
N PHE A 90 -4.25 3.84 -10.67
CA PHE A 90 -5.19 3.72 -11.79
C PHE A 90 -6.51 4.41 -11.44
N TYR A 91 -7.28 4.74 -12.48
CA TYR A 91 -8.58 5.41 -12.33
C TYR A 91 -9.63 4.79 -13.24
N THR A 92 -10.86 4.66 -12.74
CA THR A 92 -12.06 4.38 -13.51
C THR A 92 -13.19 5.34 -13.10
N ASN A 93 -13.96 5.82 -14.07
CA ASN A 93 -15.06 6.74 -13.82
C ASN A 93 -16.34 6.06 -13.28
N THR A 94 -16.44 4.75 -13.39
CA THR A 94 -17.67 3.99 -13.04
C THR A 94 -17.36 2.90 -12.00
N PRO A 95 -18.18 2.83 -10.91
CA PRO A 95 -19.09 3.84 -10.41
C PRO A 95 -18.36 4.94 -9.63
N PHE A 96 -18.91 6.14 -9.57
CA PHE A 96 -18.51 7.22 -8.66
C PHE A 96 -17.07 7.77 -8.78
N GLY A 97 -16.30 7.40 -9.81
CA GLY A 97 -14.89 7.80 -9.92
C GLY A 97 -14.01 7.15 -8.82
N VAL A 98 -13.42 6.01 -9.15
CA VAL A 98 -12.56 5.26 -8.23
C VAL A 98 -11.11 5.29 -8.71
N SER A 99 -10.20 5.65 -7.82
CA SER A 99 -8.75 5.50 -8.02
C SER A 99 -8.19 4.44 -7.09
N LEU A 100 -7.20 3.67 -7.56
CA LEU A 100 -6.62 2.57 -6.78
C LEU A 100 -5.10 2.52 -6.92
N ALA A 101 -4.43 2.39 -5.78
CA ALA A 101 -3.03 2.03 -5.67
C ALA A 101 -2.89 0.66 -4.99
N HIS A 102 -2.03 -0.20 -5.54
CA HIS A 102 -1.85 -1.59 -5.14
C HIS A 102 -0.38 -1.92 -4.89
N ASN A 103 -0.12 -2.59 -3.78
CA ASN A 103 1.16 -3.23 -3.48
C ASN A 103 0.93 -4.74 -3.35
N GLY A 104 1.39 -5.50 -4.33
CA GLY A 104 1.24 -6.94 -4.34
C GLY A 104 1.41 -7.55 -5.73
N ASN A 105 0.83 -8.71 -5.93
CA ASN A 105 0.75 -9.43 -7.20
C ASN A 105 -0.39 -10.44 -7.19
N LEU A 106 -1.26 -10.39 -8.20
CA LEU A 106 -2.34 -11.36 -8.37
C LEU A 106 -1.88 -12.54 -9.24
N ASN A 107 -2.28 -13.73 -8.84
CA ASN A 107 -1.93 -14.98 -9.55
C ASN A 107 -2.94 -15.33 -10.65
N ASN A 108 -4.19 -14.88 -10.51
CA ASN A 108 -5.30 -15.20 -11.41
C ASN A 108 -5.77 -14.00 -12.26
N THR A 109 -4.87 -13.07 -12.56
CA THR A 109 -5.18 -11.87 -13.37
C THR A 109 -5.89 -12.19 -14.69
N PRO A 110 -5.48 -13.22 -15.49
CA PRO A 110 -6.17 -13.58 -16.73
C PRO A 110 -7.64 -13.97 -16.51
N ASP A 111 -7.95 -14.68 -15.45
CA ASP A 111 -9.32 -15.11 -15.13
C ASP A 111 -10.19 -13.91 -14.72
N ILE A 112 -9.61 -12.98 -13.94
CA ILE A 112 -10.26 -11.73 -13.56
C ILE A 112 -10.59 -10.91 -14.82
N ILE A 113 -9.63 -10.73 -15.73
CA ILE A 113 -9.80 -9.97 -16.98
C ILE A 113 -10.90 -10.61 -17.85
N SER A 114 -10.89 -11.95 -18.00
CA SER A 114 -11.90 -12.67 -18.75
C SER A 114 -13.31 -12.46 -18.15
N GLY A 115 -13.43 -12.59 -16.83
CA GLY A 115 -14.70 -12.38 -16.13
C GLY A 115 -15.20 -10.93 -16.21
N LEU A 116 -14.29 -9.95 -16.12
CA LEU A 116 -14.63 -8.54 -16.28
C LEU A 116 -15.17 -8.22 -17.68
N LEU A 117 -14.57 -8.81 -18.71
CA LEU A 117 -15.04 -8.63 -20.08
C LEU A 117 -16.39 -9.30 -20.33
N GLU A 118 -16.55 -10.54 -19.85
CA GLU A 118 -17.74 -11.37 -20.12
C GLU A 118 -18.99 -10.92 -19.34
N TYR A 119 -18.81 -10.62 -18.05
CA TYR A 119 -19.95 -10.37 -17.15
C TYR A 119 -20.15 -8.89 -16.80
N ASP A 120 -19.05 -8.10 -16.76
CA ASP A 120 -19.10 -6.70 -16.34
C ASP A 120 -18.96 -5.73 -17.50
N HIS A 121 -18.69 -6.22 -18.72
CA HIS A 121 -18.45 -5.45 -19.94
C HIS A 121 -17.35 -4.38 -19.77
N ARG A 122 -16.34 -4.72 -18.93
CA ARG A 122 -15.19 -3.85 -18.66
C ARG A 122 -13.96 -4.36 -19.41
N ARG A 123 -13.29 -3.46 -20.13
CA ARG A 123 -12.06 -3.73 -20.83
C ARG A 123 -10.88 -3.15 -20.08
N ILE A 124 -9.82 -3.95 -19.94
CA ILE A 124 -8.54 -3.53 -19.36
C ILE A 124 -7.62 -3.04 -20.49
N ASN A 125 -6.88 -1.96 -20.26
CA ASN A 125 -6.02 -1.32 -21.26
C ASN A 125 -4.55 -1.71 -21.13
N THR A 126 -4.11 -2.13 -19.93
CA THR A 126 -2.72 -2.52 -19.65
C THR A 126 -2.61 -4.01 -19.32
N SER A 127 -1.40 -4.50 -19.12
CA SER A 127 -1.15 -5.85 -18.61
C SER A 127 -1.08 -5.90 -17.08
N SER A 128 -1.33 -4.76 -16.40
CA SER A 128 -1.21 -4.64 -14.96
C SER A 128 -2.35 -5.34 -14.22
N ASP A 129 -1.99 -6.18 -13.26
CA ASP A 129 -2.91 -6.79 -12.30
C ASP A 129 -3.65 -5.73 -11.45
N SER A 130 -3.03 -4.58 -11.23
CA SER A 130 -3.62 -3.47 -10.48
C SER A 130 -4.79 -2.81 -11.22
N GLU A 131 -4.75 -2.70 -12.56
CA GLU A 131 -5.88 -2.23 -13.35
C GLU A 131 -7.03 -3.24 -13.33
N ALA A 132 -6.70 -4.54 -13.38
CA ALA A 132 -7.68 -5.62 -13.23
C ALA A 132 -8.35 -5.57 -11.85
N LEU A 133 -7.57 -5.40 -10.78
CA LEU A 133 -8.06 -5.28 -9.39
C LEU A 133 -8.95 -4.05 -9.19
N LEU A 134 -8.56 -2.89 -9.74
CA LEU A 134 -9.40 -1.69 -9.73
C LEU A 134 -10.76 -1.96 -10.36
N ASN A 135 -10.77 -2.54 -11.56
CA ASN A 135 -12.01 -2.79 -12.29
C ASN A 135 -12.87 -3.86 -11.63
N LEU A 136 -12.26 -4.87 -11.00
CA LEU A 136 -12.94 -5.86 -10.19
C LEU A 136 -13.66 -5.20 -8.99
N PHE A 137 -12.92 -4.42 -8.19
CA PHE A 137 -13.47 -3.73 -7.03
C PHE A 137 -14.59 -2.74 -7.44
N ALA A 138 -14.37 -1.96 -8.49
CA ALA A 138 -15.37 -1.04 -9.03
C ALA A 138 -16.66 -1.77 -9.54
N ALA A 139 -16.51 -2.95 -10.15
CA ALA A 139 -17.66 -3.77 -10.54
C ALA A 139 -18.44 -4.28 -9.32
N GLU A 140 -17.75 -4.68 -8.25
CA GLU A 140 -18.41 -5.13 -7.02
C GLU A 140 -19.11 -3.98 -6.27
N ILE A 141 -18.53 -2.75 -6.26
CA ILE A 141 -19.24 -1.56 -5.78
C ILE A 141 -20.52 -1.35 -6.60
N GLN A 142 -20.41 -1.38 -7.92
CA GLN A 142 -21.56 -1.19 -8.81
C GLN A 142 -22.67 -2.21 -8.53
N ARG A 143 -22.33 -3.49 -8.33
CA ARG A 143 -23.29 -4.53 -7.97
C ARG A 143 -23.96 -4.28 -6.63
N SER A 144 -23.22 -3.74 -5.65
CA SER A 144 -23.73 -3.44 -4.30
C SER A 144 -24.76 -2.32 -4.32
N VAL A 145 -24.64 -1.33 -5.24
CA VAL A 145 -25.55 -0.18 -5.36
C VAL A 145 -26.58 -0.33 -6.48
N ASN A 146 -26.51 -1.39 -7.28
CA ASN A 146 -27.35 -1.56 -8.47
C ASN A 146 -28.86 -1.49 -8.15
N GLY A 147 -29.59 -0.73 -8.94
CA GLY A 147 -31.04 -0.53 -8.77
C GLY A 147 -31.41 0.50 -7.69
N ARG A 148 -30.48 1.07 -6.96
CA ARG A 148 -30.74 2.14 -5.97
C ARG A 148 -30.58 3.52 -6.62
N PRO A 149 -31.64 4.37 -6.64
CA PRO A 149 -31.52 5.76 -7.06
C PRO A 149 -30.79 6.59 -5.98
N GLY A 150 -30.21 7.72 -6.36
CA GLY A 150 -29.61 8.66 -5.41
C GLY A 150 -28.13 8.95 -5.62
N GLY A 151 -27.51 8.38 -6.67
CA GLY A 151 -26.09 8.65 -6.97
C GLY A 151 -25.19 8.32 -5.80
N MET A 152 -24.25 9.20 -5.47
CA MET A 152 -23.30 9.03 -4.37
C MET A 152 -24.00 8.87 -2.99
N ALA A 153 -25.14 9.51 -2.77
CA ALA A 153 -25.89 9.39 -1.50
C ALA A 153 -26.47 7.98 -1.27
N ALA A 154 -26.54 7.15 -2.32
CA ALA A 154 -26.97 5.76 -2.18
C ALA A 154 -25.84 4.82 -1.71
N LEU A 155 -24.57 5.26 -1.77
CA LEU A 155 -23.41 4.49 -1.34
C LEU A 155 -23.22 4.59 0.18
N ASN A 156 -23.14 3.45 0.85
CA ASN A 156 -22.84 3.36 2.28
C ASN A 156 -21.67 2.41 2.55
N GLU A 157 -21.24 2.37 3.80
CA GLU A 157 -20.07 1.59 4.24
C GLU A 157 -20.26 0.08 4.03
N GLU A 158 -21.48 -0.42 4.28
CA GLU A 158 -21.78 -1.84 4.09
C GLU A 158 -21.71 -2.27 2.61
N ASP A 159 -22.00 -1.37 1.67
CA ASP A 159 -21.81 -1.62 0.24
C ASP A 159 -20.34 -1.81 -0.12
N ILE A 160 -19.47 -0.99 0.49
CA ILE A 160 -18.02 -1.09 0.29
C ILE A 160 -17.47 -2.35 0.96
N PHE A 161 -17.87 -2.66 2.19
CA PHE A 161 -17.45 -3.90 2.85
C PHE A 161 -17.85 -5.13 2.04
N ARG A 162 -19.06 -5.15 1.50
CA ARG A 162 -19.54 -6.22 0.62
C ARG A 162 -18.78 -6.29 -0.71
N ALA A 163 -18.38 -5.13 -1.25
CA ALA A 163 -17.54 -5.10 -2.45
C ALA A 163 -16.14 -5.65 -2.17
N VAL A 164 -15.53 -5.34 -1.02
CA VAL A 164 -14.25 -5.92 -0.59
C VAL A 164 -14.38 -7.42 -0.35
N GLU A 165 -15.41 -7.87 0.36
CA GLU A 165 -15.71 -9.29 0.61
C GLU A 165 -15.77 -10.09 -0.71
N ARG A 166 -16.49 -9.59 -1.72
CA ARG A 166 -16.56 -10.22 -3.03
C ARG A 166 -15.26 -10.12 -3.82
N THR A 167 -14.50 -9.04 -3.64
CA THR A 167 -13.17 -8.91 -4.23
C THR A 167 -12.23 -9.97 -3.66
N HIS A 168 -12.24 -10.21 -2.34
CA HIS A 168 -11.46 -11.27 -1.68
C HIS A 168 -11.81 -12.69 -2.19
N LEU A 169 -13.08 -12.94 -2.55
CA LEU A 169 -13.51 -14.23 -3.10
C LEU A 169 -13.04 -14.46 -4.55
N ARG A 170 -12.66 -13.42 -5.26
CA ARG A 170 -12.30 -13.49 -6.69
C ARG A 170 -10.83 -13.22 -6.98
N ALA A 171 -10.15 -12.47 -6.13
CA ALA A 171 -8.74 -12.13 -6.29
C ALA A 171 -7.87 -13.15 -5.54
N GLU A 172 -6.94 -13.78 -6.24
CA GLU A 172 -5.97 -14.71 -5.69
C GLU A 172 -4.57 -14.10 -5.72
N GLY A 173 -3.84 -14.15 -4.61
CA GLY A 173 -2.48 -13.62 -4.51
C GLY A 173 -2.29 -12.69 -3.33
N SER A 174 -1.30 -11.81 -3.43
CA SER A 174 -1.00 -10.82 -2.39
C SER A 174 -1.45 -9.45 -2.82
N TYR A 175 -2.16 -8.73 -1.94
CA TYR A 175 -2.53 -7.34 -2.21
C TYR A 175 -2.80 -6.54 -0.93
N SER A 176 -2.13 -5.41 -0.83
CA SER A 176 -2.53 -4.30 0.02
C SER A 176 -2.97 -3.16 -0.89
N VAL A 177 -4.11 -2.58 -0.62
CA VAL A 177 -4.79 -1.64 -1.51
C VAL A 177 -5.18 -0.39 -0.77
N VAL A 178 -5.01 0.75 -1.45
CA VAL A 178 -5.60 2.02 -1.06
C VAL A 178 -6.40 2.56 -2.24
N CYS A 179 -7.69 2.79 -2.02
CA CYS A 179 -8.61 3.35 -3.00
C CYS A 179 -9.12 4.72 -2.54
N LEU A 180 -9.30 5.62 -3.49
CA LEU A 180 -10.01 6.88 -3.30
C LEU A 180 -11.29 6.84 -4.12
N ILE A 181 -12.43 7.09 -3.48
CA ILE A 181 -13.74 7.26 -4.13
C ILE A 181 -14.06 8.75 -4.09
N THR A 182 -14.17 9.37 -5.27
CA THR A 182 -14.36 10.82 -5.42
C THR A 182 -15.57 11.32 -4.63
N GLY A 183 -15.37 12.33 -3.78
CA GLY A 183 -16.45 12.92 -2.97
C GLY A 183 -17.01 12.01 -1.88
N TRP A 184 -16.35 10.87 -1.55
CA TRP A 184 -16.85 9.92 -0.56
C TRP A 184 -15.84 9.59 0.54
N GLY A 185 -14.64 9.17 0.19
CA GLY A 185 -13.63 8.80 1.17
C GLY A 185 -12.48 7.95 0.59
N VAL A 186 -11.64 7.47 1.50
CA VAL A 186 -10.55 6.53 1.22
C VAL A 186 -10.90 5.17 1.80
N VAL A 187 -10.68 4.12 1.02
CA VAL A 187 -10.86 2.71 1.40
C VAL A 187 -9.50 2.04 1.34
N ALA A 188 -9.15 1.33 2.40
CA ALA A 188 -7.94 0.51 2.45
C ALA A 188 -8.31 -0.92 2.82
N PHE A 189 -7.70 -1.91 2.16
CA PHE A 189 -7.92 -3.31 2.50
C PHE A 189 -6.69 -4.16 2.22
N ARG A 190 -6.57 -5.23 2.98
CA ARG A 190 -5.43 -6.17 2.96
C ARG A 190 -5.92 -7.57 2.60
N ASP A 191 -5.15 -8.32 1.81
CA ASP A 191 -5.49 -9.68 1.42
C ASP A 191 -5.75 -10.59 2.65
N PRO A 192 -6.54 -11.69 2.49
CA PRO A 192 -6.92 -12.57 3.61
C PRO A 192 -5.74 -13.26 4.31
N HIS A 193 -4.57 -13.30 3.67
CA HIS A 193 -3.35 -13.88 4.23
C HIS A 193 -2.42 -12.82 4.85
N GLY A 194 -2.70 -11.53 4.63
CA GLY A 194 -1.88 -10.43 5.13
C GLY A 194 -0.44 -10.49 4.62
N ILE A 195 -0.26 -10.91 3.35
CA ILE A 195 1.07 -11.13 2.77
C ILE A 195 1.85 -9.81 2.70
N ARG A 196 1.16 -8.71 2.29
CA ARG A 196 1.76 -7.37 2.25
C ARG A 196 1.29 -6.54 3.44
N PRO A 197 2.19 -5.71 4.03
CA PRO A 197 1.82 -4.87 5.16
C PRO A 197 0.93 -3.70 4.73
N LEU A 198 0.08 -3.28 5.66
CA LEU A 198 -0.70 -2.06 5.55
C LEU A 198 -0.95 -1.50 6.94
N PHE A 199 -0.68 -0.21 7.12
CA PHE A 199 -0.62 0.44 8.40
C PHE A 199 -1.54 1.66 8.47
N LEU A 200 -2.18 1.89 9.62
CA LEU A 200 -3.05 3.02 9.89
C LEU A 200 -2.38 4.00 10.86
N GLY A 201 -2.45 5.29 10.53
CA GLY A 201 -2.01 6.38 11.37
C GLY A 201 -3.08 7.46 11.53
N LYS A 202 -2.89 8.33 12.52
CA LYS A 202 -3.80 9.44 12.81
C LYS A 202 -3.04 10.70 13.23
N ARG A 203 -3.67 11.86 13.04
CA ARG A 203 -3.19 13.15 13.52
C ARG A 203 -4.36 14.08 13.81
N GLU A 204 -4.28 14.83 14.89
CA GLU A 204 -5.28 15.85 15.22
C GLU A 204 -4.87 17.21 14.63
N VAL A 205 -5.78 17.82 13.87
CA VAL A 205 -5.60 19.17 13.30
C VAL A 205 -6.88 19.95 13.49
N ASP A 206 -6.85 20.99 14.29
CA ASP A 206 -7.97 21.92 14.56
C ASP A 206 -9.29 21.21 14.92
N GLY A 207 -9.20 20.12 15.70
CA GLY A 207 -10.36 19.34 16.15
C GLY A 207 -10.86 18.31 15.11
N PHE A 208 -10.14 18.11 14.01
CA PHE A 208 -10.39 17.08 13.03
C PHE A 208 -9.32 15.98 13.13
N THR A 209 -9.73 14.72 13.17
CA THR A 209 -8.81 13.60 13.15
C THR A 209 -8.47 13.23 11.71
N GLU A 210 -7.33 13.69 11.22
CA GLU A 210 -6.79 13.24 9.94
C GLU A 210 -6.31 11.80 10.02
N ARG A 211 -6.52 11.04 8.94
CA ARG A 211 -6.15 9.62 8.86
C ARG A 211 -5.16 9.37 7.72
N LEU A 212 -4.23 8.46 8.00
CA LEU A 212 -3.22 8.02 7.04
C LEU A 212 -3.24 6.50 6.95
N VAL A 213 -3.12 5.98 5.74
CA VAL A 213 -2.85 4.56 5.47
C VAL A 213 -1.55 4.47 4.69
N SER A 214 -0.65 3.55 5.02
CA SER A 214 0.61 3.38 4.30
C SER A 214 1.15 1.95 4.35
N SER A 215 2.08 1.64 3.44
CA SER A 215 2.79 0.36 3.43
C SER A 215 3.69 0.14 4.64
N GLU A 216 4.17 1.21 5.29
CA GLU A 216 5.09 1.12 6.44
C GLU A 216 4.75 2.13 7.53
N SER A 217 4.91 1.71 8.80
CA SER A 217 4.63 2.54 9.98
C SER A 217 5.53 3.77 10.08
N VAL A 218 6.76 3.70 9.55
CA VAL A 218 7.72 4.81 9.58
C VAL A 218 7.22 6.06 8.86
N VAL A 219 6.32 5.91 7.88
CA VAL A 219 5.72 7.05 7.17
C VAL A 219 4.95 7.95 8.14
N CYS A 220 4.18 7.37 9.06
CA CYS A 220 3.39 8.13 10.04
C CYS A 220 4.27 9.13 10.78
N GLN A 221 5.30 8.65 11.44
CA GLN A 221 6.20 9.50 12.23
C GLN A 221 6.94 10.53 11.38
N SER A 222 7.34 10.14 10.16
CA SER A 222 8.12 11.01 9.26
C SER A 222 7.35 12.24 8.79
N ILE A 223 6.01 12.17 8.72
CA ILE A 223 5.15 13.27 8.25
C ILE A 223 4.18 13.77 9.33
N GLY A 224 4.50 13.48 10.62
CA GLY A 224 3.79 14.04 11.77
C GLY A 224 2.47 13.39 12.12
N PHE A 225 2.28 12.11 11.75
CA PHE A 225 1.18 11.28 12.23
C PHE A 225 1.64 10.37 13.36
N GLU A 226 0.74 10.05 14.26
CA GLU A 226 0.92 9.02 15.27
C GLU A 226 0.61 7.64 14.68
N ASN A 227 1.37 6.65 15.09
CA ASN A 227 1.09 5.26 14.78
C ASN A 227 -0.20 4.81 15.49
N ASP A 228 -1.14 4.26 14.75
CA ASP A 228 -2.37 3.69 15.33
C ASP A 228 -2.27 2.16 15.42
N ARG A 229 -2.34 1.46 14.28
CA ARG A 229 -2.24 0.00 14.23
C ARG A 229 -1.94 -0.53 12.84
N ASP A 230 -1.54 -1.79 12.76
CA ASP A 230 -1.59 -2.55 11.50
C ASP A 230 -3.04 -2.82 11.09
N ILE A 231 -3.32 -2.84 9.77
CA ILE A 231 -4.56 -3.35 9.22
C ILE A 231 -4.45 -4.87 9.14
N SER A 232 -5.40 -5.57 9.74
CA SER A 232 -5.38 -7.03 9.86
C SER A 232 -5.57 -7.73 8.50
N PRO A 233 -5.13 -9.00 8.35
CA PRO A 233 -5.46 -9.81 7.18
C PRO A 233 -6.97 -9.87 6.94
N GLY A 234 -7.41 -9.68 5.69
CA GLY A 234 -8.82 -9.68 5.30
C GLY A 234 -9.64 -8.47 5.75
N GLU A 235 -9.01 -7.53 6.45
CA GLU A 235 -9.70 -6.33 6.96
C GLU A 235 -9.79 -5.24 5.88
N ALA A 236 -10.94 -4.56 5.87
CA ALA A 236 -11.14 -3.29 5.19
C ALA A 236 -11.33 -2.15 6.21
N VAL A 237 -10.71 -1.01 5.93
CA VAL A 237 -10.85 0.23 6.67
C VAL A 237 -11.36 1.30 5.72
N ILE A 238 -12.40 1.99 6.11
CA ILE A 238 -13.01 3.11 5.39
C ILE A 238 -12.76 4.36 6.21
N VAL A 239 -12.24 5.40 5.57
CA VAL A 239 -12.11 6.73 6.13
C VAL A 239 -12.95 7.68 5.29
N ARG A 240 -14.01 8.20 5.86
CA ARG A 240 -14.93 9.17 5.22
C ARG A 240 -14.29 10.56 5.15
N MET A 241 -14.81 11.41 4.26
CA MET A 241 -14.36 12.81 4.12
C MET A 241 -14.48 13.64 5.41
N ASP A 242 -15.40 13.29 6.31
CA ASP A 242 -15.59 13.93 7.60
C ASP A 242 -14.67 13.39 8.72
N GLY A 243 -13.76 12.46 8.35
CA GLY A 243 -12.82 11.82 9.26
C GLY A 243 -13.39 10.62 10.02
N GLU A 244 -14.67 10.28 9.82
CA GLU A 244 -15.25 9.08 10.41
C GLU A 244 -14.58 7.83 9.86
N ILE A 245 -14.27 6.87 10.75
CA ILE A 245 -13.58 5.63 10.41
C ILE A 245 -14.46 4.42 10.70
N HIS A 246 -14.53 3.52 9.72
CA HIS A 246 -15.22 2.23 9.86
C HIS A 246 -14.25 1.11 9.49
N ALA A 247 -14.28 0.01 10.23
CA ALA A 247 -13.41 -1.13 9.97
C ALA A 247 -14.20 -2.44 10.13
N LYS A 248 -13.95 -3.38 9.20
CA LYS A 248 -14.61 -4.69 9.22
C LYS A 248 -13.68 -5.74 8.63
N ASN A 249 -13.65 -6.93 9.24
CA ASN A 249 -13.08 -8.09 8.58
C ASN A 249 -14.02 -8.55 7.47
N CYS A 250 -13.53 -8.61 6.24
CA CYS A 250 -14.26 -8.92 5.03
C CYS A 250 -13.98 -10.34 4.49
N HIS A 251 -13.35 -11.21 5.30
CA HIS A 251 -13.11 -12.61 4.91
C HIS A 251 -13.19 -13.53 6.12
N SER A 252 -13.93 -14.63 6.01
CA SER A 252 -14.16 -15.56 7.12
C SER A 252 -12.99 -16.50 7.39
N ASP A 253 -12.20 -16.82 6.36
CA ASP A 253 -11.03 -17.71 6.45
C ASP A 253 -9.76 -16.87 6.32
N VAL A 254 -9.29 -16.39 7.46
CA VAL A 254 -8.09 -15.56 7.57
C VAL A 254 -6.95 -16.40 8.09
N ASN A 255 -5.86 -16.46 7.32
CA ASN A 255 -4.63 -17.15 7.72
C ASN A 255 -3.42 -16.24 7.52
N HIS A 256 -2.89 -15.69 8.62
CA HIS A 256 -1.79 -14.75 8.57
C HIS A 256 -0.49 -15.42 8.14
N THR A 257 -0.07 -15.16 6.91
CA THR A 257 1.17 -15.67 6.29
C THR A 257 1.98 -14.53 5.68
N PRO A 258 2.59 -13.66 6.52
CA PRO A 258 3.29 -12.46 6.06
C PRO A 258 4.53 -12.82 5.25
N CYS A 259 4.86 -11.98 4.27
CA CYS A 259 6.05 -12.15 3.46
C CYS A 259 7.31 -11.84 4.27
N VAL A 260 8.17 -12.85 4.49
CA VAL A 260 9.44 -12.69 5.22
C VAL A 260 10.39 -11.67 4.59
N PHE A 261 10.30 -11.45 3.27
CA PHE A 261 11.12 -10.46 2.57
C PHE A 261 10.86 -9.01 3.00
N GLU A 262 9.69 -8.72 3.58
CA GLU A 262 9.46 -7.41 4.18
C GLU A 262 10.47 -7.15 5.30
N HIS A 263 10.74 -8.12 6.17
CA HIS A 263 11.72 -7.99 7.25
C HIS A 263 13.16 -8.14 6.76
N VAL A 264 13.43 -9.05 5.82
CA VAL A 264 14.80 -9.33 5.34
C VAL A 264 15.34 -8.18 4.49
N TYR A 265 14.52 -7.62 3.60
CA TYR A 265 15.01 -6.77 2.53
C TYR A 265 14.23 -5.46 2.33
N PHE A 266 12.88 -5.49 2.23
CA PHE A 266 12.13 -4.37 1.69
C PHE A 266 11.91 -3.24 2.69
N ALA A 267 11.42 -3.54 3.89
CA ALA A 267 11.04 -2.52 4.84
C ALA A 267 12.25 -1.76 5.40
N ARG A 268 12.04 -0.52 5.75
CA ARG A 268 13.05 0.27 6.48
C ARG A 268 13.28 -0.34 7.86
N PRO A 269 14.53 -0.29 8.38
CA PRO A 269 14.84 -0.84 9.70
C PRO A 269 14.03 -0.23 10.85
N ASP A 270 13.65 1.04 10.71
CA ASP A 270 12.87 1.80 11.68
C ASP A 270 11.36 1.54 11.61
N SER A 271 10.90 0.69 10.69
CA SER A 271 9.50 0.25 10.61
C SER A 271 9.18 -0.87 11.61
N VAL A 272 7.93 -0.90 12.04
CA VAL A 272 7.30 -2.01 12.76
C VAL A 272 6.19 -2.57 11.87
N ILE A 273 6.17 -3.87 11.63
CA ILE A 273 5.20 -4.56 10.77
C ILE A 273 4.61 -5.72 11.57
N ASP A 274 3.29 -5.76 11.66
CA ASP A 274 2.55 -6.78 12.42
C ASP A 274 3.11 -6.97 13.86
N GLY A 275 3.46 -5.85 14.51
CA GLY A 275 4.03 -5.81 15.86
C GLY A 275 5.51 -6.21 15.94
N ILE A 276 6.18 -6.52 14.82
CA ILE A 276 7.59 -6.94 14.77
C ILE A 276 8.47 -5.78 14.29
N SER A 277 9.44 -5.36 15.12
CA SER A 277 10.48 -4.41 14.69
C SER A 277 11.36 -5.03 13.62
N VAL A 278 11.47 -4.37 12.46
CA VAL A 278 12.32 -4.80 11.36
C VAL A 278 13.79 -4.82 11.77
N HIS A 279 14.23 -3.81 12.54
CA HIS A 279 15.59 -3.77 13.08
C HIS A 279 15.91 -4.99 13.96
N GLN A 280 15.03 -5.28 14.92
CA GLN A 280 15.22 -6.43 15.82
C GLN A 280 15.18 -7.77 15.07
N ALA A 281 14.29 -7.90 14.07
CA ALA A 281 14.23 -9.08 13.22
C ALA A 281 15.58 -9.32 12.50
N ARG A 282 16.18 -8.25 11.95
CA ARG A 282 17.50 -8.34 11.28
C ARG A 282 18.64 -8.66 12.23
N LEU A 283 18.64 -8.13 13.45
CA LEU A 283 19.59 -8.55 14.50
C LEU A 283 19.45 -10.05 14.80
N ASN A 284 18.22 -10.52 15.02
CA ASN A 284 17.95 -11.93 15.28
C ASN A 284 18.39 -12.85 14.13
N MET A 285 18.26 -12.41 12.87
CA MET A 285 18.78 -13.13 11.70
C MET A 285 20.30 -13.29 11.76
N GLY A 286 21.04 -12.22 12.12
CA GLY A 286 22.49 -12.26 12.32
C GLY A 286 22.90 -13.26 13.40
N THR A 287 22.26 -13.20 14.57
CA THR A 287 22.50 -14.15 15.67
C THR A 287 22.20 -15.60 15.24
N LYS A 288 21.08 -15.84 14.55
CA LYS A 288 20.74 -17.20 14.08
C LYS A 288 21.72 -17.72 13.03
N LEU A 289 22.22 -16.85 12.17
CA LEU A 289 23.25 -17.21 11.19
C LEU A 289 24.56 -17.57 11.87
N ALA A 290 25.01 -16.80 12.88
CA ALA A 290 26.19 -17.12 13.68
C ALA A 290 26.07 -18.51 14.36
N GLN A 291 24.93 -18.75 15.01
CA GLN A 291 24.66 -20.05 15.65
C GLN A 291 24.71 -21.22 14.67
N LYS A 292 24.23 -20.99 13.43
CA LYS A 292 24.30 -21.99 12.37
C LYS A 292 25.73 -22.25 11.93
N ILE A 293 26.56 -21.22 11.73
CA ILE A 293 27.98 -21.34 11.36
C ILE A 293 28.72 -22.08 12.42
N LEU A 294 28.64 -21.69 13.70
CA LEU A 294 29.33 -22.35 14.82
C LEU A 294 28.91 -23.81 15.00
N ARG A 295 27.68 -24.18 14.64
CA ARG A 295 27.18 -25.55 14.69
C ARG A 295 27.69 -26.43 13.54
N GLU A 296 27.67 -25.88 12.32
CA GLU A 296 27.93 -26.65 11.09
C GLU A 296 29.37 -26.52 10.62
N TRP A 297 30.09 -25.49 11.05
CA TRP A 297 31.48 -25.21 10.73
C TRP A 297 32.20 -24.59 11.93
N PRO A 298 32.39 -25.32 13.04
CA PRO A 298 32.94 -24.81 14.30
C PRO A 298 34.37 -24.26 14.17
N ASP A 299 35.19 -24.87 13.30
CA ASP A 299 36.58 -24.46 13.06
C ASP A 299 36.68 -23.54 11.82
N HIS A 300 35.73 -22.64 11.64
CA HIS A 300 35.70 -21.71 10.48
C HIS A 300 36.96 -20.83 10.46
N ASP A 301 37.39 -20.50 9.24
CA ASP A 301 38.52 -19.61 8.94
C ASP A 301 38.07 -18.27 8.39
N ILE A 302 36.92 -17.77 8.87
CA ILE A 302 36.37 -16.48 8.46
C ILE A 302 37.13 -15.35 9.16
N ASP A 303 37.81 -14.49 8.40
CA ASP A 303 38.54 -13.33 8.92
C ASP A 303 37.69 -12.09 9.07
N VAL A 304 36.68 -11.90 8.19
CA VAL A 304 35.88 -10.68 8.14
C VAL A 304 34.46 -10.95 7.61
N VAL A 305 33.49 -10.22 8.14
CA VAL A 305 32.12 -10.19 7.63
C VAL A 305 31.88 -8.89 6.87
N ILE A 306 31.43 -8.99 5.62
CA ILE A 306 31.03 -7.84 4.81
C ILE A 306 29.54 -7.98 4.43
N PRO A 307 28.73 -6.91 4.53
CA PRO A 307 27.33 -6.96 4.15
C PRO A 307 27.16 -6.81 2.65
N VAL A 308 26.04 -7.34 2.15
CA VAL A 308 25.46 -6.80 0.91
C VAL A 308 24.70 -5.50 1.27
N PRO A 309 25.13 -4.34 0.77
CA PRO A 309 24.48 -3.07 1.08
C PRO A 309 23.05 -3.00 0.49
N ASP A 310 22.10 -2.29 1.15
CA ASP A 310 22.20 -1.79 2.54
C ASP A 310 21.48 -2.73 3.51
N SER A 311 20.57 -3.57 3.02
CA SER A 311 19.65 -4.40 3.82
C SER A 311 20.38 -5.43 4.69
N GLY A 312 21.52 -5.96 4.23
CA GLY A 312 22.32 -6.92 4.97
C GLY A 312 23.13 -6.34 6.14
N ARG A 313 23.30 -5.01 6.22
CA ARG A 313 24.22 -4.38 7.17
C ARG A 313 23.95 -4.73 8.63
N ILE A 314 22.70 -4.64 9.08
CA ILE A 314 22.32 -4.90 10.48
C ILE A 314 22.61 -6.36 10.86
N SER A 315 22.21 -7.30 9.99
CA SER A 315 22.48 -8.72 10.22
C SER A 315 23.97 -9.05 10.21
N ALA A 316 24.74 -8.41 9.33
CA ALA A 316 26.19 -8.62 9.23
C ALA A 316 26.96 -8.08 10.46
N ILE A 317 26.59 -6.90 10.96
CA ILE A 317 27.15 -6.35 12.21
C ILE A 317 26.90 -7.31 13.38
N GLN A 318 25.69 -7.82 13.51
CA GLN A 318 25.34 -8.76 14.57
C GLN A 318 26.06 -10.10 14.39
N LEU A 319 26.18 -10.60 13.15
CA LEU A 319 26.92 -11.81 12.82
C LEU A 319 28.40 -11.68 13.23
N ALA A 320 29.08 -10.60 12.82
CA ALA A 320 30.47 -10.36 13.17
C ALA A 320 30.68 -10.30 14.69
N LYS A 321 29.77 -9.62 15.41
CA LYS A 321 29.79 -9.56 16.87
C LYS A 321 29.64 -10.95 17.54
N GLU A 322 28.75 -11.79 17.04
CA GLU A 322 28.50 -13.12 17.59
C GLU A 322 29.67 -14.12 17.33
N LEU A 323 30.36 -13.93 16.19
CA LEU A 323 31.53 -14.75 15.83
C LEU A 323 32.85 -14.19 16.38
N ASP A 324 32.83 -13.00 17.00
CA ASP A 324 34.04 -12.29 17.52
C ASP A 324 35.09 -12.05 16.41
N ILE A 325 34.65 -11.59 15.24
CA ILE A 325 35.48 -11.25 14.07
C ILE A 325 35.20 -9.87 13.56
N ASP A 326 36.09 -9.35 12.69
CA ASP A 326 35.98 -8.00 12.13
C ASP A 326 34.79 -7.83 11.17
N TYR A 327 34.25 -6.57 11.14
CA TYR A 327 33.18 -6.13 10.25
C TYR A 327 33.71 -5.07 9.28
#